data_3cf7110ecff3a7178118a114ed8e7cb5
#
_entry.id   3cf7110ecff3a7178118a114ed8e7cb5
#
_cell.length_a   1.000
_cell.length_b   1.000
_cell.length_c   1.000
_cell.angle_alpha   90.00
_cell.angle_beta   90.00
_cell.angle_gamma   90.00
#
_symmetry.space_group_name_H-M   'P 1'
#
loop_
_entity.id
_entity.type
_entity.pdbx_description
1 polymer ?
#
loop_
_entity_poly.entity_id
_entity_poly.type
_entity_poly.pdbx_seq_one_letter_code
_entity_poly.pdbx_strand_id
1 'polypeptide(L)'
;IGVHVLGHPVVKVARDRSGQLTSVGEGATESLMHLEIDRQSASDAAAIERALHAVLSDVRGIVQDWPAMRRKMLEITEDIAKRKMPVGDAGRKEAQEFLRWAADDHFTFLGYREYRVRKQGSEEVLSADADTGLGLLRARESAKPRKLTSLAAHYMPQSGAADALILTKTNARATVHRPGYMDYIGVLSFDAEGRPVAEQRFIGLYTSSAYNRRPWEIPLVR
;
A
#
# COMPACT_ATOMS: atom_id res chain seq x y z
N ILE A 1 28.47 -3.60 -6.31
CA ILE A 1 28.80 -2.54 -5.34
C ILE A 1 28.78 -3.19 -3.97
N GLY A 2 29.97 -3.23 -3.31
CA GLY A 2 30.05 -3.62 -1.89
C GLY A 2 29.41 -2.52 -1.04
N VAL A 3 28.63 -2.92 -0.02
CA VAL A 3 28.01 -2.00 0.93
C VAL A 3 28.29 -2.47 2.35
N HIS A 4 28.86 -1.60 3.16
CA HIS A 4 29.11 -1.87 4.57
C HIS A 4 28.31 -0.91 5.43
N VAL A 5 27.46 -1.43 6.30
CA VAL A 5 26.72 -0.65 7.31
C VAL A 5 27.59 -0.57 8.56
N LEU A 6 28.18 0.61 8.84
CA LEU A 6 29.08 0.80 9.96
C LEU A 6 28.37 1.21 11.24
N GLY A 7 27.23 1.89 11.16
CA GLY A 7 26.50 2.33 12.33
C GLY A 7 25.05 2.66 12.00
N HIS A 8 24.20 2.42 13.02
CA HIS A 8 22.78 2.74 12.95
C HIS A 8 22.28 3.19 14.34
N PRO A 9 22.86 4.24 14.94
CA PRO A 9 22.41 4.73 16.24
C PRO A 9 21.09 5.48 16.12
N VAL A 10 20.27 5.37 17.16
CA VAL A 10 19.08 6.19 17.36
C VAL A 10 19.40 7.23 18.42
N VAL A 11 19.37 8.50 18.05
CA VAL A 11 19.81 9.63 18.89
C VAL A 11 18.76 10.73 18.93
N LYS A 12 18.77 11.52 20.00
CA LYS A 12 18.02 12.78 20.03
C LYS A 12 18.85 13.87 19.42
N VAL A 13 18.25 14.67 18.51
CA VAL A 13 18.92 15.77 17.83
C VAL A 13 18.01 16.99 17.75
N ALA A 14 18.58 18.17 17.89
CA ALA A 14 17.90 19.42 17.57
C ALA A 14 18.42 19.95 16.24
N ARG A 15 17.52 20.52 15.43
CA ARG A 15 17.83 21.15 14.14
C ARG A 15 17.25 22.56 14.10
N ASP A 16 17.91 23.44 13.40
CA ASP A 16 17.39 24.77 13.10
C ASP A 16 16.32 24.74 12.00
N ARG A 17 15.80 25.92 11.65
CA ARG A 17 14.78 26.07 10.59
C ARG A 17 15.27 25.67 9.19
N SER A 18 16.57 25.64 8.96
CA SER A 18 17.18 25.18 7.71
C SER A 18 17.43 23.67 7.69
N GLY A 19 17.16 22.97 8.81
CA GLY A 19 17.39 21.54 8.97
C GLY A 19 18.81 21.18 9.39
N GLN A 20 19.68 22.18 9.71
CA GLN A 20 21.04 21.92 10.18
C GLN A 20 21.02 21.45 11.62
N LEU A 21 21.92 20.51 11.93
CA LEU A 21 22.10 19.97 13.29
C LEU A 21 22.66 21.05 14.22
N THR A 22 21.96 21.33 15.30
CA THR A 22 22.38 22.32 16.32
C THR A 22 22.84 21.70 17.61
N SER A 23 22.25 20.56 18.02
CA SER A 23 22.70 19.82 19.20
C SER A 23 22.39 18.33 19.10
N VAL A 24 23.10 17.53 19.90
CA VAL A 24 22.90 16.09 20.09
C VAL A 24 22.60 15.81 21.56
N GLY A 25 21.68 14.91 21.82
CA GLY A 25 21.23 14.53 23.18
C GLY A 25 19.87 15.09 23.54
N GLU A 26 19.34 16.06 22.80
CA GLU A 26 18.02 16.67 23.00
C GLU A 26 17.30 16.87 21.67
N GLY A 27 15.97 17.11 21.71
CA GLY A 27 15.14 17.34 20.52
C GLY A 27 14.45 16.09 20.00
N ALA A 28 14.27 15.98 18.67
CA ALA A 28 13.60 14.88 18.01
C ALA A 28 14.48 13.62 17.97
N THR A 29 13.85 12.45 18.03
CA THR A 29 14.55 11.18 17.87
C THR A 29 14.78 10.92 16.37
N GLU A 30 16.04 10.75 15.97
CA GLU A 30 16.44 10.42 14.61
C GLU A 30 17.30 9.15 14.58
N SER A 31 17.16 8.40 13.49
CA SER A 31 18.01 7.26 13.16
C SER A 31 19.08 7.72 12.19
N LEU A 32 20.32 7.59 12.58
CA LEU A 32 21.46 7.93 11.73
C LEU A 32 22.08 6.65 11.15
N MET A 33 22.39 6.65 9.85
CA MET A 33 23.05 5.53 9.20
C MET A 33 24.38 5.98 8.61
N HIS A 34 25.44 5.25 8.90
CA HIS A 34 26.73 5.38 8.23
C HIS A 34 26.93 4.18 7.32
N LEU A 35 26.97 4.45 6.02
CA LEU A 35 27.15 3.46 4.96
C LEU A 35 28.45 3.75 4.21
N GLU A 36 29.32 2.76 4.08
CA GLU A 36 30.45 2.83 3.16
C GLU A 36 30.16 1.98 1.92
N ILE A 37 30.51 2.50 0.74
CA ILE A 37 30.33 1.82 -0.53
C ILE A 37 31.66 1.84 -1.30
N ASP A 38 31.83 0.92 -2.22
CA ASP A 38 32.96 0.95 -3.15
C ASP A 38 33.04 2.31 -3.87
N ARG A 39 34.25 2.71 -4.28
CA ARG A 39 34.47 3.96 -5.00
C ARG A 39 33.61 4.05 -6.25
N GLN A 40 32.90 5.15 -6.40
CA GLN A 40 32.01 5.42 -7.52
C GLN A 40 32.50 6.58 -8.37
N SER A 41 32.05 6.66 -9.64
CA SER A 41 32.20 7.88 -10.43
C SER A 41 31.33 9.00 -9.84
N ALA A 42 31.63 10.26 -10.17
CA ALA A 42 30.83 11.41 -9.70
C ALA A 42 29.37 11.34 -10.19
N SER A 43 29.13 10.83 -11.40
CA SER A 43 27.78 10.63 -11.94
C SER A 43 27.02 9.54 -11.20
N ASP A 44 27.68 8.42 -10.87
CA ASP A 44 27.07 7.31 -10.14
C ASP A 44 26.79 7.69 -8.69
N ALA A 45 27.71 8.42 -8.04
CA ALA A 45 27.51 8.95 -6.70
C ALA A 45 26.26 9.84 -6.61
N ALA A 46 26.08 10.77 -7.56
CA ALA A 46 24.89 11.61 -7.63
C ALA A 46 23.60 10.81 -7.93
N ALA A 47 23.68 9.73 -8.70
CA ALA A 47 22.53 8.85 -8.94
C ALA A 47 22.14 8.05 -7.68
N ILE A 48 23.14 7.53 -6.94
CA ILE A 48 22.94 6.83 -5.67
C ILE A 48 22.31 7.77 -4.64
N GLU A 49 22.81 9.01 -4.51
CA GLU A 49 22.25 10.00 -3.58
C GLU A 49 20.77 10.27 -3.86
N ARG A 50 20.41 10.52 -5.13
CA ARG A 50 19.01 10.71 -5.51
C ARG A 50 18.13 9.49 -5.19
N ALA A 51 18.64 8.29 -5.47
CA ALA A 51 17.93 7.05 -5.17
C ALA A 51 17.71 6.86 -3.66
N LEU A 52 18.73 7.14 -2.83
CA LEU A 52 18.62 7.09 -1.37
C LEU A 52 17.59 8.09 -0.85
N HIS A 53 17.61 9.34 -1.35
CA HIS A 53 16.61 10.34 -0.98
C HIS A 53 15.19 9.90 -1.34
N ALA A 54 14.99 9.30 -2.50
CA ALA A 54 13.68 8.78 -2.92
C ALA A 54 13.20 7.65 -1.99
N VAL A 55 14.04 6.66 -1.71
CA VAL A 55 13.71 5.55 -0.81
C VAL A 55 13.43 6.04 0.61
N LEU A 56 14.23 6.95 1.15
CA LEU A 56 13.99 7.52 2.48
C LEU A 56 12.70 8.34 2.54
N SER A 57 12.36 9.04 1.46
CA SER A 57 11.07 9.75 1.35
C SER A 57 9.90 8.75 1.37
N ASP A 58 10.01 7.65 0.61
CA ASP A 58 9.00 6.58 0.61
C ASP A 58 8.82 5.97 2.01
N VAL A 59 9.92 5.63 2.68
CA VAL A 59 9.90 5.09 4.05
C VAL A 59 9.19 6.04 5.01
N ARG A 60 9.55 7.33 5.00
CA ARG A 60 8.92 8.34 5.87
C ARG A 60 7.43 8.46 5.61
N GLY A 61 7.03 8.54 4.33
CA GLY A 61 5.62 8.60 3.95
C GLY A 61 4.83 7.39 4.42
N ILE A 62 5.38 6.19 4.26
CA ILE A 62 4.75 4.94 4.69
C ILE A 62 4.62 4.90 6.22
N VAL A 63 5.70 5.16 6.95
CA VAL A 63 5.69 5.12 8.42
C VAL A 63 4.72 6.15 9.00
N GLN A 64 4.69 7.35 8.42
CA GLN A 64 3.76 8.40 8.83
C GLN A 64 2.29 8.01 8.59
N ASP A 65 2.01 7.35 7.47
CA ASP A 65 0.64 7.02 7.04
C ASP A 65 0.18 5.63 7.51
N TRP A 66 1.08 4.79 8.01
CA TRP A 66 0.76 3.41 8.40
C TRP A 66 -0.46 3.30 9.36
N PRO A 67 -0.57 4.12 10.43
CA PRO A 67 -1.72 4.04 11.31
C PRO A 67 -3.04 4.41 10.61
N ALA A 68 -2.98 5.36 9.65
CA ALA A 68 -4.14 5.77 8.87
C ALA A 68 -4.56 4.68 7.88
N MET A 69 -3.61 4.02 7.20
CA MET A 69 -3.89 2.91 6.28
C MET A 69 -4.53 1.73 7.01
N ARG A 70 -3.98 1.34 8.15
CA ARG A 70 -4.55 0.27 8.99
C ARG A 70 -5.97 0.61 9.46
N ARG A 71 -6.19 1.84 9.94
CA ARG A 71 -7.52 2.31 10.35
C ARG A 71 -8.51 2.27 9.19
N LYS A 72 -8.11 2.71 7.98
CA LYS A 72 -8.94 2.61 6.78
C LYS A 72 -9.37 1.19 6.47
N MET A 73 -8.48 0.21 6.58
CA MET A 73 -8.85 -1.20 6.37
C MET A 73 -9.89 -1.67 7.39
N LEU A 74 -9.75 -1.29 8.66
CA LEU A 74 -10.73 -1.64 9.70
C LEU A 74 -12.08 -0.94 9.50
N GLU A 75 -12.10 0.35 9.13
CA GLU A 75 -13.31 1.10 8.78
C GLU A 75 -14.05 0.43 7.63
N ILE A 76 -13.34 0.06 6.56
CA ILE A 76 -13.91 -0.65 5.40
C ILE A 76 -14.48 -2.00 5.81
N THR A 77 -13.81 -2.72 6.70
CA THR A 77 -14.25 -4.00 7.21
C THR A 77 -15.61 -3.89 7.93
N GLU A 78 -15.80 -2.87 8.75
CA GLU A 78 -17.08 -2.62 9.41
C GLU A 78 -18.16 -2.16 8.43
N ASP A 79 -17.76 -1.39 7.41
CA ASP A 79 -18.67 -0.90 6.37
C ASP A 79 -19.19 -2.01 5.46
N ILE A 80 -18.38 -3.01 5.12
CA ILE A 80 -18.78 -4.17 4.29
C ILE A 80 -20.02 -4.88 4.89
N ALA A 81 -20.14 -4.94 6.22
CA ALA A 81 -21.29 -5.53 6.89
C ALA A 81 -22.61 -4.84 6.52
N LYS A 82 -22.55 -3.53 6.24
CA LYS A 82 -23.71 -2.66 6.01
C LYS A 82 -24.00 -2.41 4.53
N ARG A 83 -23.02 -2.68 3.65
CA ARG A 83 -23.13 -2.41 2.20
C ARG A 83 -24.03 -3.47 1.53
N LYS A 84 -24.87 -3.00 0.60
CA LYS A 84 -25.49 -3.91 -0.37
C LYS A 84 -24.41 -4.32 -1.37
N MET A 85 -24.13 -5.60 -1.44
CA MET A 85 -23.13 -6.18 -2.34
C MET A 85 -23.78 -7.34 -3.08
N PRO A 86 -23.41 -7.61 -4.33
CA PRO A 86 -23.88 -8.78 -5.09
C PRO A 86 -23.34 -10.11 -4.53
N VAL A 87 -22.60 -10.04 -3.46
CA VAL A 87 -21.98 -11.16 -2.74
C VAL A 87 -22.92 -11.64 -1.63
N GLY A 88 -23.13 -12.93 -1.49
CA GLY A 88 -23.92 -13.51 -0.40
C GLY A 88 -23.31 -13.25 0.99
N ASP A 89 -24.10 -13.51 2.04
CA ASP A 89 -23.67 -13.26 3.43
C ASP A 89 -22.39 -14.01 3.81
N ALA A 90 -22.22 -15.23 3.29
CA ALA A 90 -20.99 -16.00 3.49
C ALA A 90 -19.76 -15.30 2.92
N GLY A 91 -19.82 -14.85 1.67
CA GLY A 91 -18.70 -14.14 1.03
C GLY A 91 -18.39 -12.78 1.68
N ARG A 92 -19.43 -12.06 2.17
CA ARG A 92 -19.22 -10.84 2.96
C ARG A 92 -18.47 -11.11 4.26
N LYS A 93 -18.88 -12.15 4.99
CA LYS A 93 -18.25 -12.55 6.24
C LYS A 93 -16.79 -12.95 6.01
N GLU A 94 -16.53 -13.72 4.97
CA GLU A 94 -15.19 -14.14 4.60
C GLU A 94 -14.29 -12.97 4.22
N ALA A 95 -14.80 -12.00 3.44
CA ALA A 95 -14.09 -10.77 3.14
C ALA A 95 -13.74 -9.96 4.40
N GLN A 96 -14.67 -9.84 5.34
CA GLN A 96 -14.42 -9.18 6.63
C GLN A 96 -13.35 -9.89 7.46
N GLU A 97 -13.43 -11.22 7.55
CA GLU A 97 -12.44 -12.02 8.28
C GLU A 97 -11.04 -11.83 7.67
N PHE A 98 -10.94 -11.84 6.35
CA PHE A 98 -9.67 -11.62 5.65
C PHE A 98 -9.10 -10.21 5.90
N LEU A 99 -9.91 -9.16 5.82
CA LEU A 99 -9.45 -7.79 6.04
C LEU A 99 -9.03 -7.57 7.51
N ARG A 100 -9.75 -8.15 8.48
CA ARG A 100 -9.32 -8.12 9.89
C ARG A 100 -8.00 -8.84 10.08
N TRP A 101 -7.88 -10.03 9.51
CA TRP A 101 -6.65 -10.81 9.55
C TRP A 101 -5.48 -10.04 8.92
N ALA A 102 -5.66 -9.42 7.75
CA ALA A 102 -4.63 -8.60 7.13
C ALA A 102 -4.22 -7.40 8.00
N ALA A 103 -5.20 -6.72 8.64
CA ALA A 103 -4.95 -5.60 9.56
C ALA A 103 -4.31 -6.02 10.89
N ASP A 104 -4.34 -7.32 11.23
CA ASP A 104 -3.74 -7.89 12.43
C ASP A 104 -2.34 -8.43 12.14
N ASP A 105 -1.44 -7.52 11.76
CA ASP A 105 -0.01 -7.74 11.51
C ASP A 105 0.34 -8.82 10.46
N HIS A 106 -0.61 -9.18 9.58
CA HIS A 106 -0.37 -10.12 8.48
C HIS A 106 -0.11 -9.43 7.14
N PHE A 107 -0.27 -8.09 7.08
CA PHE A 107 -0.02 -7.30 5.90
C PHE A 107 0.73 -6.01 6.24
N THR A 108 1.91 -5.82 5.62
CA THR A 108 2.68 -4.59 5.72
C THR A 108 2.12 -3.58 4.72
N PHE A 109 1.40 -2.57 5.23
CA PHE A 109 0.82 -1.52 4.41
C PHE A 109 1.91 -0.62 3.82
N LEU A 110 1.94 -0.50 2.49
CA LEU A 110 2.85 0.39 1.78
C LEU A 110 2.12 1.53 1.08
N GLY A 111 0.84 1.37 0.75
CA GLY A 111 0.06 2.44 0.14
C GLY A 111 -1.45 2.15 0.16
N TYR A 112 -2.23 3.23 0.16
CA TYR A 112 -3.70 3.22 0.07
C TYR A 112 -4.17 4.34 -0.85
N ARG A 113 -5.26 4.10 -1.58
CA ARG A 113 -6.00 5.14 -2.34
C ARG A 113 -7.39 4.67 -2.71
N GLU A 114 -8.32 5.62 -2.80
CA GLU A 114 -9.68 5.42 -3.31
C GLU A 114 -9.76 5.74 -4.79
N TYR A 115 -10.56 4.97 -5.50
CA TYR A 115 -10.83 5.12 -6.93
C TYR A 115 -12.33 5.10 -7.16
N ARG A 116 -12.81 5.87 -8.13
CA ARG A 116 -14.21 5.90 -8.53
C ARG A 116 -14.34 5.65 -10.01
N VAL A 117 -15.38 4.94 -10.38
CA VAL A 117 -15.76 4.78 -11.80
C VAL A 117 -16.31 6.11 -12.29
N ARG A 118 -15.75 6.61 -13.38
CA ARG A 118 -16.16 7.84 -14.06
C ARG A 118 -16.28 7.60 -15.54
N LYS A 119 -17.22 8.27 -16.20
CA LYS A 119 -17.32 8.28 -17.66
C LYS A 119 -16.28 9.25 -18.24
N GLN A 120 -15.51 8.76 -19.19
CA GLN A 120 -14.58 9.56 -19.99
C GLN A 120 -14.90 9.33 -21.47
N GLY A 121 -15.71 10.22 -22.05
CA GLY A 121 -16.33 9.98 -23.36
C GLY A 121 -17.32 8.82 -23.31
N SER A 122 -17.14 7.83 -24.17
CA SER A 122 -17.95 6.60 -24.22
C SER A 122 -17.42 5.47 -23.32
N GLU A 123 -16.27 5.67 -22.66
CA GLU A 123 -15.64 4.63 -21.84
C GLU A 123 -15.83 4.91 -20.35
N GLU A 124 -15.92 3.84 -19.56
CA GLU A 124 -15.84 3.91 -18.11
C GLU A 124 -14.40 3.70 -17.69
N VAL A 125 -13.90 4.61 -16.85
CA VAL A 125 -12.54 4.59 -16.31
C VAL A 125 -12.57 4.63 -14.81
N LEU A 126 -11.63 3.92 -14.19
CA LEU A 126 -11.36 3.99 -12.77
C LEU A 126 -10.40 5.15 -12.51
N SER A 127 -10.90 6.24 -11.95
CA SER A 127 -10.14 7.46 -11.65
C SER A 127 -9.80 7.52 -10.18
N ALA A 128 -8.56 7.86 -9.85
CA ALA A 128 -8.13 8.06 -8.49
C ALA A 128 -8.79 9.30 -7.88
N ASP A 129 -9.20 9.18 -6.63
CA ASP A 129 -9.58 10.33 -5.82
C ASP A 129 -8.28 10.94 -5.24
N ALA A 130 -7.97 12.17 -5.65
CA ALA A 130 -6.62 12.76 -5.51
C ALA A 130 -6.19 12.91 -4.04
N ASP A 131 -7.14 13.19 -3.15
CA ASP A 131 -6.86 13.55 -1.76
C ASP A 131 -6.88 12.35 -0.80
N THR A 132 -7.08 11.14 -1.32
CA THR A 132 -7.18 9.93 -0.51
C THR A 132 -5.87 9.12 -0.44
N GLY A 133 -4.86 9.52 -1.19
CA GLY A 133 -3.60 8.78 -1.31
C GLY A 133 -2.76 8.79 -0.03
N LEU A 134 -2.30 7.61 0.40
CA LEU A 134 -1.42 7.39 1.55
C LEU A 134 -0.21 6.54 1.15
N GLY A 135 0.91 6.71 1.84
CA GLY A 135 2.15 5.98 1.59
C GLY A 135 2.63 6.14 0.15
N LEU A 136 3.02 5.05 -0.51
CA LEU A 136 3.48 5.04 -1.90
C LEU A 136 2.41 5.52 -2.91
N LEU A 137 1.14 5.50 -2.54
CA LEU A 137 0.05 5.98 -3.40
C LEU A 137 -0.30 7.46 -3.15
N ARG A 138 0.47 8.18 -2.31
CA ARG A 138 0.29 9.62 -2.05
C ARG A 138 0.58 10.46 -3.30
N ALA A 139 1.52 10.06 -4.14
CA ALA A 139 1.93 10.82 -5.31
C ALA A 139 0.84 10.88 -6.38
N ARG A 140 0.65 12.07 -6.99
CA ARG A 140 -0.35 12.29 -8.05
C ARG A 140 -0.09 11.46 -9.31
N GLU A 141 1.16 11.12 -9.60
CA GLU A 141 1.52 10.31 -10.78
C GLU A 141 0.95 8.88 -10.75
N SER A 142 0.72 8.33 -9.55
CA SER A 142 0.04 7.03 -9.40
C SER A 142 -1.45 7.08 -9.73
N ALA A 143 -1.98 8.27 -10.04
CA ALA A 143 -3.40 8.56 -10.17
C ALA A 143 -3.93 8.48 -11.62
N LYS A 144 -3.16 7.95 -12.58
CA LYS A 144 -3.61 7.86 -13.99
C LYS A 144 -4.87 7.00 -14.11
N PRO A 145 -5.91 7.49 -14.81
CA PRO A 145 -7.13 6.72 -15.05
C PRO A 145 -6.83 5.40 -15.76
N ARG A 146 -7.52 4.32 -15.36
CA ARG A 146 -7.43 3.01 -16.00
C ARG A 146 -8.80 2.60 -16.52
N LYS A 147 -8.86 1.99 -17.70
CA LYS A 147 -10.12 1.49 -18.25
C LYS A 147 -10.71 0.43 -17.33
N LEU A 148 -11.99 0.57 -17.00
CA LEU A 148 -12.72 -0.38 -16.16
C LEU A 148 -12.80 -1.76 -16.82
N THR A 149 -12.92 -1.81 -18.15
CA THR A 149 -12.96 -3.06 -18.93
C THR A 149 -11.74 -3.94 -18.73
N SER A 150 -10.56 -3.37 -18.47
CA SER A 150 -9.36 -4.15 -18.18
C SER A 150 -9.34 -4.72 -16.75
N LEU A 151 -10.13 -4.17 -15.85
CA LEU A 151 -10.28 -4.63 -14.46
C LEU A 151 -11.48 -5.59 -14.35
N ALA A 152 -12.63 -5.22 -14.91
CA ALA A 152 -13.83 -6.05 -14.85
C ALA A 152 -13.65 -7.39 -15.57
N ALA A 153 -12.96 -7.43 -16.71
CA ALA A 153 -12.71 -8.67 -17.44
C ALA A 153 -11.81 -9.67 -16.67
N HIS A 154 -10.96 -9.17 -15.76
CA HIS A 154 -10.08 -10.02 -14.93
C HIS A 154 -10.75 -10.47 -13.63
N TYR A 155 -11.77 -9.75 -13.16
CA TYR A 155 -12.31 -9.87 -11.80
C TYR A 155 -13.82 -10.13 -11.73
N MET A 156 -14.51 -10.26 -12.87
CA MET A 156 -15.85 -10.84 -12.92
C MET A 156 -15.70 -12.36 -12.93
N PRO A 157 -16.02 -13.06 -11.83
CA PRO A 157 -15.98 -14.52 -11.86
C PRO A 157 -16.92 -15.03 -12.96
N GLN A 158 -16.48 -16.02 -13.71
CA GLN A 158 -17.32 -16.69 -14.72
C GLN A 158 -18.57 -17.34 -14.12
N SER A 159 -18.63 -17.41 -12.79
CA SER A 159 -19.75 -17.95 -11.99
C SER A 159 -20.88 -16.95 -11.70
N GLY A 160 -20.77 -15.68 -12.14
CA GLY A 160 -21.83 -14.68 -11.98
C GLY A 160 -21.98 -14.06 -10.59
N ALA A 161 -21.17 -14.45 -9.60
CA ALA A 161 -21.08 -13.80 -8.31
C ALA A 161 -19.85 -12.88 -8.29
N ALA A 162 -20.03 -11.56 -8.10
CA ALA A 162 -18.92 -10.63 -7.96
C ALA A 162 -18.23 -10.85 -6.62
N ASP A 163 -16.91 -10.97 -6.61
CA ASP A 163 -16.15 -11.02 -5.37
C ASP A 163 -16.09 -9.63 -4.74
N ALA A 164 -16.21 -9.58 -3.42
CA ALA A 164 -16.05 -8.33 -2.66
C ALA A 164 -14.62 -7.80 -2.71
N LEU A 165 -13.67 -8.69 -2.87
CA LEU A 165 -12.23 -8.42 -2.82
C LEU A 165 -11.55 -8.81 -4.13
N ILE A 166 -10.57 -8.00 -4.50
CA ILE A 166 -9.60 -8.29 -5.55
C ILE A 166 -8.26 -8.58 -4.85
N LEU A 167 -7.78 -9.81 -4.96
CA LEU A 167 -6.49 -10.22 -4.40
C LEU A 167 -5.56 -10.63 -5.53
N THR A 168 -4.46 -9.88 -5.70
CA THR A 168 -3.49 -10.15 -6.76
C THR A 168 -2.12 -9.56 -6.43
N LYS A 169 -1.17 -9.69 -7.35
CA LYS A 169 0.13 -9.00 -7.31
C LYS A 169 0.10 -7.76 -8.20
N THR A 170 0.83 -6.73 -7.81
CA THR A 170 1.10 -5.59 -8.68
C THR A 170 2.22 -5.91 -9.66
N ASN A 171 2.32 -5.12 -10.74
CA ASN A 171 3.48 -5.17 -11.65
C ASN A 171 4.67 -4.34 -11.14
N ALA A 172 4.56 -3.71 -9.97
CA ALA A 172 5.60 -2.89 -9.36
C ALA A 172 6.25 -3.62 -8.19
N ARG A 173 7.58 -3.52 -8.12
CA ARG A 173 8.34 -4.04 -6.98
C ARG A 173 8.36 -2.99 -5.87
N ALA A 174 8.33 -3.44 -4.63
CA ALA A 174 8.51 -2.56 -3.48
C ALA A 174 9.94 -2.00 -3.46
N THR A 175 10.04 -0.70 -3.23
CA THR A 175 11.30 0.03 -3.03
C THR A 175 11.76 0.00 -1.58
N VAL A 176 10.85 -0.40 -0.68
CA VAL A 176 11.02 -0.39 0.79
C VAL A 176 10.64 -1.73 1.39
N HIS A 177 11.07 -1.98 2.62
CA HIS A 177 10.89 -3.20 3.40
C HIS A 177 11.69 -4.38 2.81
N ARG A 178 11.23 -5.03 1.75
CA ARG A 178 11.93 -6.11 1.03
C ARG A 178 11.66 -6.02 -0.47
N PRO A 179 12.62 -6.36 -1.33
CA PRO A 179 12.43 -6.36 -2.76
C PRO A 179 11.49 -7.50 -3.16
N GLY A 180 10.33 -7.16 -3.73
CA GLY A 180 9.32 -8.12 -4.19
C GLY A 180 8.18 -7.41 -4.89
N TYR A 181 7.44 -8.13 -5.74
CA TYR A 181 6.19 -7.61 -6.27
C TYR A 181 5.20 -7.42 -5.15
N MET A 182 4.64 -6.20 -5.06
CA MET A 182 3.69 -5.89 -4.00
C MET A 182 2.41 -6.67 -4.15
N ASP A 183 1.82 -7.05 -3.03
CA ASP A 183 0.48 -7.59 -2.94
C ASP A 183 -0.54 -6.47 -3.10
N TYR A 184 -1.67 -6.80 -3.68
CA TYR A 184 -2.76 -5.89 -3.97
C TYR A 184 -4.04 -6.42 -3.34
N ILE A 185 -4.68 -5.58 -2.54
CA ILE A 185 -6.01 -5.83 -1.96
C ILE A 185 -6.90 -4.68 -2.42
N GLY A 186 -7.86 -4.98 -3.31
CA GLY A 186 -8.90 -4.06 -3.75
C GLY A 186 -10.23 -4.42 -3.11
N VAL A 187 -10.92 -3.45 -2.51
CA VAL A 187 -12.27 -3.63 -1.98
C VAL A 187 -13.24 -2.89 -2.88
N LEU A 188 -14.17 -3.61 -3.48
CA LEU A 188 -15.14 -3.06 -4.41
C LEU A 188 -16.36 -2.51 -3.68
N SER A 189 -16.92 -1.43 -4.23
CA SER A 189 -18.25 -0.90 -3.89
C SER A 189 -19.14 -1.00 -5.11
N PHE A 190 -20.42 -1.31 -4.91
CA PHE A 190 -21.37 -1.60 -5.97
C PHE A 190 -22.57 -0.64 -5.89
N ASP A 191 -23.21 -0.39 -7.03
CA ASP A 191 -24.51 0.29 -7.10
C ASP A 191 -25.66 -0.69 -6.79
N ALA A 192 -26.90 -0.18 -6.91
CA ALA A 192 -28.10 -0.99 -6.65
C ALA A 192 -28.29 -2.16 -7.64
N GLU A 193 -27.69 -2.03 -8.83
CA GLU A 193 -27.71 -3.02 -9.91
C GLU A 193 -26.57 -4.04 -9.83
N GLY A 194 -25.70 -3.91 -8.80
CA GLY A 194 -24.55 -4.81 -8.59
C GLY A 194 -23.34 -4.50 -9.48
N ARG A 195 -23.26 -3.32 -10.08
CA ARG A 195 -22.11 -2.90 -10.88
C ARG A 195 -21.08 -2.21 -9.99
N PRO A 196 -19.77 -2.46 -10.19
CA PRO A 196 -18.74 -1.80 -9.40
C PRO A 196 -18.69 -0.30 -9.71
N VAL A 197 -18.74 0.55 -8.67
CA VAL A 197 -18.72 2.01 -8.79
C VAL A 197 -17.51 2.65 -8.13
N ALA A 198 -16.84 1.94 -7.23
CA ALA A 198 -15.63 2.41 -6.57
C ALA A 198 -14.75 1.23 -6.14
N GLU A 199 -13.49 1.53 -5.92
CA GLU A 199 -12.49 0.62 -5.38
C GLU A 199 -11.67 1.32 -4.30
N GLN A 200 -11.50 0.68 -3.16
CA GLN A 200 -10.56 1.06 -2.11
C GLN A 200 -9.37 0.13 -2.18
N ARG A 201 -8.22 0.68 -2.57
CA ARG A 201 -7.03 -0.08 -2.92
C ARG A 201 -5.96 0.01 -1.86
N PHE A 202 -5.46 -1.15 -1.44
CA PHE A 202 -4.26 -1.28 -0.65
C PHE A 202 -3.17 -1.97 -1.45
N ILE A 203 -1.94 -1.51 -1.30
CA ILE A 203 -0.75 -2.19 -1.78
C ILE A 203 0.19 -2.42 -0.61
N GLY A 204 0.90 -3.54 -0.61
CA GLY A 204 1.79 -3.90 0.48
C GLY A 204 2.45 -5.24 0.28
N LEU A 205 2.83 -5.86 1.38
CA LEU A 205 3.48 -7.17 1.39
C LEU A 205 2.90 -8.00 2.54
N TYR A 206 2.52 -9.23 2.27
CA TYR A 206 2.21 -10.16 3.36
C TYR A 206 3.44 -10.38 4.22
N THR A 207 3.24 -10.39 5.53
CA THR A 207 4.31 -10.60 6.51
C THR A 207 4.74 -12.06 6.56
N SER A 208 5.91 -12.34 7.16
CA SER A 208 6.36 -13.73 7.36
C SER A 208 5.38 -14.54 8.21
N SER A 209 4.66 -13.90 9.13
CA SER A 209 3.63 -14.56 9.92
C SER A 209 2.47 -15.07 9.05
N ALA A 210 2.15 -14.40 7.94
CA ALA A 210 1.16 -14.87 6.98
C ALA A 210 1.61 -16.14 6.28
N TYR A 211 2.89 -16.26 5.90
CA TYR A 211 3.43 -17.44 5.22
C TYR A 211 3.69 -18.63 6.14
N ASN A 212 3.79 -18.42 7.46
CA ASN A 212 4.01 -19.47 8.45
C ASN A 212 2.69 -20.14 8.92
N ARG A 213 1.55 -19.66 8.46
CA ARG A 213 0.24 -20.26 8.75
C ARG A 213 -0.06 -21.41 7.80
N ARG A 214 -0.81 -22.37 8.28
CA ARG A 214 -1.35 -23.43 7.43
C ARG A 214 -2.42 -22.85 6.50
N PRO A 215 -2.53 -23.31 5.22
CA PRO A 215 -3.46 -22.72 4.26
C PRO A 215 -4.91 -22.60 4.77
N TRP A 216 -5.39 -23.58 5.52
CA TRP A 216 -6.75 -23.57 6.08
C TRP A 216 -6.96 -22.65 7.29
N GLU A 217 -5.90 -22.04 7.82
CA GLU A 217 -5.96 -21.01 8.87
C GLU A 217 -6.04 -19.61 8.29
N ILE A 218 -5.84 -19.46 6.99
CA ILE A 218 -5.86 -18.18 6.29
C ILE A 218 -7.27 -17.98 5.71
N PRO A 219 -7.98 -16.88 6.05
CA PRO A 219 -9.25 -16.56 5.42
C PRO A 219 -9.12 -16.49 3.89
N LEU A 220 -10.13 -16.92 3.14
CA LEU A 220 -10.16 -17.03 1.68
C LEU A 220 -9.25 -18.13 1.07
N VAL A 221 -8.50 -18.90 1.86
CA VAL A 221 -7.67 -20.01 1.37
C VAL A 221 -8.22 -21.36 1.87
N ARG A 222 -9.02 -21.34 2.93
CA ARG A 222 -9.68 -22.50 3.55
C ARG A 222 -10.93 -22.98 2.79
#